data_74bc0d7c4c917d59933d31e74cd3008f
#
_entry.id   74bc0d7c4c917d59933d31e74cd3008f
#
_cell.length_a   1.000
_cell.length_b   1.000
_cell.length_c   1.000
_cell.angle_alpha   90.00
_cell.angle_beta   90.00
_cell.angle_gamma   90.00
#
_symmetry.space_group_name_H-M   'P 1'
#
loop_
_entity.id
_entity.type
_entity.pdbx_description
1 polymer ?
#
loop_
_entity_poly.entity_id
_entity_poly.type
_entity_poly.pdbx_seq_one_letter_code
_entity_poly.pdbx_strand_id
1 'polypeptide(L)'
;MYDPLSVADLVHDELRQRRESGYEVSAIKADLARESADDHGQLEAHYLELITTRRRTDWHYEEPGLLEEIIAAMPAGNRERPEVDGRSGDELADRILGGWQGRIAGCTLGKPVEDGDFWTPDRIRAYLKLADAYPLRDYIPALDPMPKGFQLRECWPETTRGQVRGAARDDDIDYSILNLWLLEQYGFGVTPRRVATAFLSFLPYLRVFTAERATMVNLLHNVPIAAIGETRNPYREWIGALIRADVYGWALPARPGTAARLVFQDASLSHRNNGIYAAMWAAALVSAACVAGTVAEAVERSLDYVPAGSRLAEALGFVNELNRTSHTWEQALERIRARFGHYGWVHSINNACLITAGLLWGRGDFAATVGLTVQGGWDTDSNAATAGSVVGTVLGATRLPAHFIDPLHDRTRSAVFGYDNSRISDLAHRTTNLAEHGLRSDAGDNDSSAA
;
A
#
# COMPACT_ATOMS: atom_id res chain seq x y z
N MET A 1 -14.29 -3.03 20.01
CA MET A 1 -14.08 -4.17 20.92
C MET A 1 -12.60 -4.54 20.88
N TYR A 2 -11.96 -4.83 22.01
CA TYR A 2 -10.57 -5.32 22.02
C TYR A 2 -10.56 -6.71 21.39
N ASP A 3 -9.83 -6.87 20.30
CA ASP A 3 -9.67 -8.13 19.59
C ASP A 3 -8.17 -8.46 19.57
N PRO A 4 -7.67 -9.20 20.56
CA PRO A 4 -6.30 -9.66 20.57
C PRO A 4 -6.15 -10.71 19.46
N LEU A 5 -4.98 -10.74 18.80
CA LEU A 5 -4.60 -11.84 17.92
C LEU A 5 -4.65 -13.14 18.75
N SER A 6 -5.66 -13.96 18.51
CA SER A 6 -5.78 -15.26 19.17
C SER A 6 -4.72 -16.23 18.64
N VAL A 7 -4.36 -17.24 19.44
CA VAL A 7 -3.44 -18.29 18.97
C VAL A 7 -4.03 -19.03 17.76
N ALA A 8 -5.35 -19.21 17.75
CA ALA A 8 -6.05 -19.85 16.63
C ALA A 8 -5.90 -19.03 15.34
N ASP A 9 -6.16 -17.70 15.39
CA ASP A 9 -5.99 -16.82 14.23
C ASP A 9 -4.53 -16.81 13.77
N LEU A 10 -3.58 -16.72 14.70
CA LEU A 10 -2.15 -16.78 14.39
C LEU A 10 -1.77 -18.03 13.61
N VAL A 11 -2.26 -19.21 14.04
CA VAL A 11 -1.95 -20.50 13.39
C VAL A 11 -2.59 -20.59 12.00
N HIS A 12 -3.87 -20.21 11.89
CA HIS A 12 -4.58 -20.26 10.61
C HIS A 12 -3.97 -19.27 9.59
N ASP A 13 -3.62 -18.07 10.03
CA ASP A 13 -3.01 -17.08 9.15
C ASP A 13 -1.56 -17.45 8.80
N GLU A 14 -0.77 -18.04 9.73
CA GLU A 14 0.57 -18.54 9.41
C GLU A 14 0.49 -19.74 8.44
N LEU A 15 -0.49 -20.62 8.57
CA LEU A 15 -0.73 -21.69 7.62
C LEU A 15 -1.01 -21.13 6.21
N ARG A 16 -1.84 -20.08 6.13
CA ARG A 16 -2.13 -19.36 4.86
C ARG A 16 -0.85 -18.75 4.29
N GLN A 17 -0.15 -17.95 5.09
CA GLN A 17 1.10 -17.29 4.69
C GLN A 17 2.15 -18.28 4.18
N ARG A 18 2.36 -19.40 4.88
CA ARG A 18 3.27 -20.46 4.46
C ARG A 18 2.87 -21.08 3.14
N ARG A 19 1.60 -21.42 2.99
CA ARG A 19 1.07 -21.97 1.73
C ARG A 19 1.27 -21.01 0.56
N GLU A 20 0.96 -19.72 0.73
CA GLU A 20 1.10 -18.66 -0.27
C GLU A 20 2.56 -18.41 -0.63
N SER A 21 3.48 -18.67 0.29
CA SER A 21 4.94 -18.56 0.10
C SER A 21 5.62 -19.88 -0.30
N GLY A 22 4.85 -20.89 -0.70
CA GLY A 22 5.38 -22.13 -1.29
C GLY A 22 5.93 -23.16 -0.30
N TYR A 23 5.54 -23.11 0.96
CA TYR A 23 5.94 -24.10 1.96
C TYR A 23 5.03 -25.34 1.96
N GLU A 24 5.59 -26.49 2.38
CA GLU A 24 4.87 -27.76 2.50
C GLU A 24 4.03 -27.78 3.78
N VAL A 25 2.74 -27.48 3.68
CA VAL A 25 1.85 -27.36 4.84
C VAL A 25 0.66 -28.33 4.84
N SER A 26 0.61 -29.26 3.88
CA SER A 26 -0.55 -30.14 3.65
C SER A 26 -0.87 -31.04 4.85
N ALA A 27 0.14 -31.56 5.52
CA ALA A 27 -0.03 -32.43 6.70
C ALA A 27 -0.64 -31.63 7.87
N ILE A 28 -0.01 -30.48 8.20
CA ILE A 28 -0.46 -29.62 9.31
C ILE A 28 -1.90 -29.12 9.07
N LYS A 29 -2.24 -28.75 7.82
CA LYS A 29 -3.60 -28.38 7.46
C LYS A 29 -4.62 -29.48 7.73
N ALA A 30 -4.25 -30.75 7.45
CA ALA A 30 -5.13 -31.88 7.69
C ALA A 30 -5.34 -32.16 9.19
N ASP A 31 -4.32 -31.90 10.00
CA ASP A 31 -4.39 -32.08 11.45
C ASP A 31 -5.22 -30.98 12.11
N LEU A 32 -4.96 -29.71 11.77
CA LEU A 32 -5.77 -28.57 12.23
C LEU A 32 -7.27 -28.70 11.91
N ALA A 33 -7.64 -29.35 10.81
CA ALA A 33 -9.04 -29.57 10.46
C ALA A 33 -9.76 -30.58 11.37
N ARG A 34 -9.02 -31.33 12.19
CA ARG A 34 -9.54 -32.34 13.11
C ARG A 34 -9.56 -31.89 14.57
N GLU A 35 -8.94 -30.80 14.88
CA GLU A 35 -8.72 -30.32 16.24
C GLU A 35 -9.71 -29.25 16.68
N SER A 36 -9.88 -29.11 18.00
CA SER A 36 -10.68 -28.05 18.58
C SER A 36 -9.89 -26.73 18.59
N ALA A 37 -10.54 -25.65 18.20
CA ALA A 37 -9.97 -24.31 18.24
C ALA A 37 -9.60 -23.84 19.67
N ASP A 38 -10.03 -24.57 20.71
CA ASP A 38 -9.82 -24.20 22.11
C ASP A 38 -8.57 -24.87 22.75
N ASP A 39 -7.89 -25.78 22.04
CA ASP A 39 -6.67 -26.40 22.54
C ASP A 39 -5.44 -25.55 22.25
N HIS A 40 -5.18 -24.58 23.13
CA HIS A 40 -4.03 -23.68 23.02
C HIS A 40 -2.67 -24.41 22.95
N GLY A 41 -2.53 -25.56 23.64
CA GLY A 41 -1.27 -26.31 23.65
C GLY A 41 -0.97 -26.93 22.29
N GLN A 42 -1.97 -27.51 21.65
CA GLN A 42 -1.84 -28.08 20.31
C GLN A 42 -1.66 -27.00 19.24
N LEU A 43 -2.39 -25.89 19.34
CA LEU A 43 -2.25 -24.76 18.42
C LEU A 43 -0.82 -24.18 18.46
N GLU A 44 -0.22 -24.02 19.66
CA GLU A 44 1.18 -23.58 19.76
C GLU A 44 2.16 -24.62 19.17
N ALA A 45 1.91 -25.92 19.34
CA ALA A 45 2.72 -26.96 18.72
C ALA A 45 2.66 -26.87 17.18
N HIS A 46 1.47 -26.69 16.61
CA HIS A 46 1.31 -26.48 15.16
C HIS A 46 1.96 -25.20 14.66
N TYR A 47 1.92 -24.11 15.44
CA TYR A 47 2.67 -22.89 15.07
C TYR A 47 4.16 -23.19 14.97
N LEU A 48 4.75 -23.88 15.96
CA LEU A 48 6.15 -24.24 15.95
C LEU A 48 6.52 -25.19 14.81
N GLU A 49 5.62 -26.09 14.45
CA GLU A 49 5.78 -26.96 13.28
C GLU A 49 5.75 -26.13 11.98
N LEU A 50 4.75 -25.23 11.82
CA LEU A 50 4.62 -24.36 10.66
C LEU A 50 5.87 -23.55 10.39
N ILE A 51 6.46 -22.92 11.41
CA ILE A 51 7.65 -22.08 11.22
C ILE A 51 8.90 -22.87 10.85
N THR A 52 8.92 -24.19 11.00
CA THR A 52 10.01 -25.08 10.61
C THR A 52 9.79 -25.79 9.28
N THR A 53 8.63 -25.60 8.63
CA THR A 53 8.35 -26.24 7.34
C THR A 53 9.32 -25.81 6.26
N ARG A 54 9.54 -26.70 5.28
CA ARG A 54 10.44 -26.43 4.15
C ARG A 54 9.64 -25.92 2.95
N ARG A 55 10.27 -25.09 2.14
CA ARG A 55 9.70 -24.75 0.82
C ARG A 55 9.67 -25.97 -0.09
N ARG A 56 8.67 -26.03 -0.94
CA ARG A 56 8.53 -27.04 -1.99
C ARG A 56 9.71 -26.99 -2.94
N THR A 57 10.07 -28.14 -3.48
CA THR A 57 11.22 -28.27 -4.39
C THR A 57 10.99 -27.62 -5.76
N ASP A 58 9.72 -27.38 -6.15
CA ASP A 58 9.32 -26.69 -7.38
C ASP A 58 9.25 -25.15 -7.21
N TRP A 59 9.58 -24.61 -6.02
CA TRP A 59 9.61 -23.17 -5.78
C TRP A 59 10.81 -22.54 -6.46
N HIS A 60 10.54 -21.71 -7.48
CA HIS A 60 11.56 -21.14 -8.35
C HIS A 60 11.82 -19.64 -8.13
N TYR A 61 11.08 -19.00 -7.22
CA TYR A 61 11.25 -17.58 -6.93
C TYR A 61 12.47 -17.32 -6.05
N GLU A 62 13.18 -16.25 -6.37
CA GLU A 62 14.30 -15.71 -5.61
C GLU A 62 13.87 -14.44 -4.87
N GLU A 63 13.75 -14.54 -3.55
CA GLU A 63 13.18 -13.50 -2.70
C GLU A 63 14.14 -13.18 -1.54
N PRO A 64 15.20 -12.37 -1.78
CA PRO A 64 16.19 -12.02 -0.78
C PRO A 64 15.62 -11.16 0.33
N GLY A 65 16.19 -11.25 1.56
CA GLY A 65 15.71 -10.51 2.73
C GLY A 65 16.56 -9.29 3.11
N LEU A 66 17.82 -9.27 2.70
CA LEU A 66 18.74 -8.20 3.06
C LEU A 66 18.73 -7.09 2.00
N LEU A 67 18.80 -5.82 2.43
CA LEU A 67 18.71 -4.67 1.53
C LEU A 67 19.66 -4.76 0.33
N GLU A 68 20.93 -5.08 0.57
CA GLU A 68 21.93 -5.12 -0.50
C GLU A 68 21.66 -6.26 -1.50
N GLU A 69 21.15 -7.40 -1.02
CA GLU A 69 20.75 -8.52 -1.87
C GLU A 69 19.48 -8.16 -2.69
N ILE A 70 18.50 -7.50 -2.07
CA ILE A 70 17.31 -7.01 -2.73
C ILE A 70 17.69 -6.09 -3.87
N ILE A 71 18.57 -5.11 -3.62
CA ILE A 71 19.02 -4.15 -4.61
C ILE A 71 19.81 -4.83 -5.74
N ALA A 72 20.67 -5.78 -5.40
CA ALA A 72 21.43 -6.52 -6.40
C ALA A 72 20.54 -7.37 -7.33
N ALA A 73 19.37 -7.80 -6.82
CA ALA A 73 18.36 -8.54 -7.60
C ALA A 73 17.42 -7.64 -8.42
N MET A 74 17.44 -6.30 -8.24
CA MET A 74 16.64 -5.36 -9.03
C MET A 74 17.23 -5.12 -10.42
N PRO A 75 16.43 -4.93 -11.48
CA PRO A 75 16.92 -4.55 -12.82
C PRO A 75 17.74 -3.25 -12.81
N ALA A 76 17.34 -2.24 -12.03
CA ALA A 76 18.10 -1.01 -11.85
C ALA A 76 19.44 -1.23 -11.12
N GLY A 77 19.49 -2.22 -10.22
CA GLY A 77 20.64 -2.45 -9.35
C GLY A 77 21.00 -1.23 -8.52
N ASN A 78 22.28 -0.89 -8.47
CA ASN A 78 22.76 0.32 -7.79
C ASN A 78 22.73 1.59 -8.66
N ARG A 79 22.19 1.50 -9.87
CA ARG A 79 22.13 2.66 -10.76
C ARG A 79 21.01 3.57 -10.33
N GLU A 80 21.36 4.69 -9.72
CA GLU A 80 20.48 5.85 -9.79
C GLU A 80 20.58 6.42 -11.18
N ARG A 81 19.45 6.57 -11.84
CA ARG A 81 19.36 7.45 -13.01
C ARG A 81 18.92 8.79 -12.46
N PRO A 82 19.84 9.74 -12.15
CA PRO A 82 19.42 11.07 -11.80
C PRO A 82 18.75 11.64 -13.04
N GLU A 83 17.43 11.84 -12.97
CA GLU A 83 16.74 12.60 -13.98
C GLU A 83 17.02 14.06 -13.70
N VAL A 84 17.85 14.64 -14.54
CA VAL A 84 18.47 15.97 -14.39
C VAL A 84 17.45 17.12 -14.42
N ASP A 85 16.19 16.85 -14.80
CA ASP A 85 15.09 17.83 -14.77
C ASP A 85 14.06 17.50 -13.68
N GLY A 86 14.51 17.46 -12.42
CA GLY A 86 13.59 17.46 -11.31
C GLY A 86 12.70 18.70 -11.37
N ARG A 87 11.38 18.52 -11.50
CA ARG A 87 10.44 19.62 -11.40
C ARG A 87 10.62 20.26 -10.03
N SER A 88 10.62 21.57 -9.96
CA SER A 88 10.87 22.34 -8.74
C SER A 88 9.84 23.46 -8.60
N GLY A 89 9.75 24.03 -7.41
CA GLY A 89 8.86 25.14 -7.14
C GLY A 89 7.37 24.77 -7.24
N ASP A 90 6.58 25.69 -7.80
CA ASP A 90 5.12 25.61 -7.80
C ASP A 90 4.56 24.34 -8.50
N GLU A 91 5.24 23.85 -9.54
CA GLU A 91 4.78 22.65 -10.22
C GLU A 91 4.95 21.38 -9.35
N LEU A 92 6.06 21.26 -8.65
CA LEU A 92 6.26 20.15 -7.71
C LEU A 92 5.30 20.23 -6.54
N ALA A 93 5.05 21.43 -6.01
CA ALA A 93 4.10 21.67 -4.94
C ALA A 93 2.67 21.28 -5.36
N ASP A 94 2.24 21.64 -6.58
CA ASP A 94 0.93 21.25 -7.14
C ASP A 94 0.83 19.73 -7.31
N ARG A 95 1.89 19.05 -7.75
CA ARG A 95 1.94 17.59 -7.88
C ARG A 95 1.87 16.87 -6.53
N ILE A 96 2.62 17.33 -5.54
CA ILE A 96 2.60 16.74 -4.18
C ILE A 96 1.23 16.95 -3.53
N LEU A 97 0.63 18.15 -3.68
CA LEU A 97 -0.73 18.40 -3.22
C LEU A 97 -1.75 17.49 -3.93
N GLY A 98 -1.60 17.33 -5.24
CA GLY A 98 -2.42 16.40 -6.03
C GLY A 98 -2.28 14.95 -5.56
N GLY A 99 -1.09 14.54 -5.17
CA GLY A 99 -0.82 13.22 -4.58
C GLY A 99 -1.56 13.02 -3.25
N TRP A 100 -1.42 13.94 -2.30
CA TRP A 100 -2.12 13.90 -1.02
C TRP A 100 -3.64 13.89 -1.18
N GLN A 101 -4.17 14.82 -1.99
CA GLN A 101 -5.60 14.88 -2.28
C GLN A 101 -6.10 13.61 -2.96
N GLY A 102 -5.36 13.12 -3.93
CA GLY A 102 -5.70 11.89 -4.66
C GLY A 102 -5.71 10.65 -3.77
N ARG A 103 -4.70 10.52 -2.87
CA ARG A 103 -4.64 9.45 -1.88
C ARG A 103 -5.87 9.46 -0.98
N ILE A 104 -6.17 10.60 -0.39
CA ILE A 104 -7.27 10.77 0.56
C ILE A 104 -8.63 10.56 -0.11
N ALA A 105 -8.82 11.10 -1.32
CA ALA A 105 -10.05 10.89 -2.09
C ALA A 105 -10.24 9.43 -2.50
N GLY A 106 -9.16 8.76 -2.94
CA GLY A 106 -9.17 7.35 -3.30
C GLY A 106 -9.50 6.45 -2.11
N CYS A 107 -8.86 6.65 -0.96
CA CYS A 107 -9.16 5.96 0.28
C CYS A 107 -10.64 6.13 0.66
N THR A 108 -11.14 7.36 0.71
CA THR A 108 -12.55 7.67 1.04
C THR A 108 -13.53 6.98 0.08
N LEU A 109 -13.17 6.89 -1.21
CA LEU A 109 -13.99 6.21 -2.23
C LEU A 109 -14.10 4.70 -1.98
N GLY A 110 -12.99 4.03 -1.66
CA GLY A 110 -12.94 2.58 -1.49
C GLY A 110 -13.51 2.09 -0.17
N LYS A 111 -13.40 2.91 0.87
CA LYS A 111 -13.71 2.56 2.26
C LYS A 111 -15.11 1.98 2.53
N PRO A 112 -16.22 2.45 1.91
CA PRO A 112 -17.55 1.87 2.15
C PRO A 112 -17.70 0.41 1.72
N VAL A 113 -16.84 -0.07 0.84
CA VAL A 113 -16.85 -1.42 0.25
C VAL A 113 -15.56 -2.20 0.53
N GLU A 114 -14.80 -1.82 1.55
CA GLU A 114 -13.59 -2.49 2.02
C GLU A 114 -13.95 -3.75 2.82
N ASP A 115 -14.10 -4.86 2.13
CA ASP A 115 -14.26 -6.22 2.66
C ASP A 115 -14.11 -7.19 1.47
N GLY A 116 -12.90 -7.63 1.20
CA GLY A 116 -12.60 -8.40 0.00
C GLY A 116 -13.27 -9.77 -0.09
N ASP A 117 -13.71 -10.33 1.03
CA ASP A 117 -14.45 -11.58 1.07
C ASP A 117 -15.95 -11.36 0.77
N PHE A 118 -16.49 -10.21 1.21
CA PHE A 118 -17.89 -9.85 0.95
C PHE A 118 -18.04 -9.04 -0.34
N TRP A 119 -17.24 -7.98 -0.54
CA TRP A 119 -17.34 -7.07 -1.68
C TRP A 119 -16.49 -7.54 -2.86
N THR A 120 -16.90 -8.66 -3.47
CA THR A 120 -16.29 -9.13 -4.72
C THR A 120 -16.59 -8.18 -5.89
N PRO A 121 -15.81 -8.18 -7.00
CA PRO A 121 -16.07 -7.33 -8.17
C PRO A 121 -17.49 -7.46 -8.73
N ASP A 122 -18.03 -8.68 -8.75
CA ASP A 122 -19.41 -8.89 -9.23
C ASP A 122 -20.44 -8.26 -8.30
N ARG A 123 -20.18 -8.30 -6.99
CA ARG A 123 -21.04 -7.69 -5.99
C ARG A 123 -20.96 -6.17 -6.02
N ILE A 124 -19.77 -5.60 -6.16
CA ILE A 124 -19.57 -4.17 -6.38
C ILE A 124 -20.29 -3.73 -7.66
N ARG A 125 -20.10 -4.44 -8.78
CA ARG A 125 -20.79 -4.17 -10.04
C ARG A 125 -22.31 -4.20 -9.89
N ALA A 126 -22.84 -5.22 -9.22
CA ALA A 126 -24.28 -5.36 -9.01
C ALA A 126 -24.84 -4.19 -8.17
N TYR A 127 -24.16 -3.82 -7.08
CA TYR A 127 -24.55 -2.68 -6.25
C TYR A 127 -24.54 -1.37 -7.03
N LEU A 128 -23.45 -1.10 -7.76
CA LEU A 128 -23.31 0.12 -8.55
C LEU A 128 -24.36 0.23 -9.67
N LYS A 129 -24.77 -0.89 -10.27
CA LYS A 129 -25.87 -0.90 -11.25
C LYS A 129 -27.22 -0.59 -10.60
N LEU A 130 -27.50 -1.12 -9.41
CA LEU A 130 -28.70 -0.77 -8.65
C LEU A 130 -28.74 0.71 -8.27
N ALA A 131 -27.57 1.31 -8.04
CA ALA A 131 -27.41 2.70 -7.66
C ALA A 131 -27.31 3.67 -8.87
N ASP A 132 -27.44 3.18 -10.10
CA ASP A 132 -27.18 3.94 -11.35
C ASP A 132 -25.81 4.67 -11.33
N ALA A 133 -24.78 3.96 -10.85
CA ALA A 133 -23.43 4.50 -10.65
C ALA A 133 -22.34 3.66 -11.32
N TYR A 134 -22.70 2.73 -12.21
CA TYR A 134 -21.75 1.92 -12.97
C TYR A 134 -21.51 2.50 -14.37
N PRO A 135 -20.26 2.66 -14.84
CA PRO A 135 -19.00 2.47 -14.10
C PRO A 135 -18.79 3.55 -13.03
N LEU A 136 -18.07 3.20 -11.97
CA LEU A 136 -17.84 4.10 -10.84
C LEU A 136 -16.97 5.30 -11.26
N ARG A 137 -17.50 6.51 -11.04
CA ARG A 137 -16.85 7.78 -11.42
C ARG A 137 -16.98 8.87 -10.35
N ASP A 138 -17.51 8.52 -9.19
CA ASP A 138 -17.76 9.40 -8.06
C ASP A 138 -17.84 8.55 -6.79
N TYR A 139 -17.89 9.16 -5.61
CA TYR A 139 -18.06 8.43 -4.36
C TYR A 139 -19.19 7.41 -4.40
N ILE A 140 -19.03 6.28 -3.70
CA ILE A 140 -20.06 5.22 -3.61
C ILE A 140 -21.37 5.83 -3.11
N PRO A 141 -22.50 5.68 -3.81
CA PRO A 141 -23.78 6.14 -3.30
C PRO A 141 -24.30 5.22 -2.19
N ALA A 142 -24.91 5.78 -1.15
CA ALA A 142 -25.70 5.01 -0.19
C ALA A 142 -27.14 4.90 -0.70
N LEU A 143 -27.65 3.67 -0.81
CA LEU A 143 -29.05 3.43 -1.20
C LEU A 143 -29.95 3.36 0.04
N ASP A 144 -31.09 4.01 -0.01
CA ASP A 144 -32.12 3.95 1.04
C ASP A 144 -33.49 3.65 0.40
N PRO A 145 -34.11 2.50 0.70
CA PRO A 145 -33.61 1.45 1.57
C PRO A 145 -32.42 0.68 0.97
N MET A 146 -31.53 0.18 1.84
CA MET A 146 -30.41 -0.67 1.40
C MET A 146 -30.94 -1.95 0.76
N PRO A 147 -30.51 -2.30 -0.46
CA PRO A 147 -30.97 -3.52 -1.13
C PRO A 147 -30.62 -4.78 -0.35
N LYS A 148 -31.53 -5.75 -0.36
CA LYS A 148 -31.32 -7.03 0.33
C LYS A 148 -30.03 -7.70 -0.15
N GLY A 149 -29.21 -8.12 0.80
CA GLY A 149 -27.95 -8.81 0.54
C GLY A 149 -26.76 -7.87 0.34
N PHE A 150 -26.93 -6.56 0.48
CA PHE A 150 -25.86 -5.59 0.50
C PHE A 150 -25.76 -4.91 1.86
N GLN A 151 -24.52 -4.55 2.24
CA GLN A 151 -24.24 -3.83 3.48
C GLN A 151 -22.94 -3.05 3.28
N LEU A 152 -22.98 -1.73 3.38
CA LEU A 152 -21.78 -0.90 3.40
C LEU A 152 -21.10 -0.98 4.78
N ARG A 153 -19.80 -0.70 4.82
CA ARG A 153 -19.04 -0.60 6.08
C ARG A 153 -19.62 0.48 6.99
N GLU A 154 -19.38 0.35 8.29
CA GLU A 154 -19.91 1.28 9.33
C GLU A 154 -19.57 2.75 9.07
N CYS A 155 -18.51 3.02 8.33
CA CYS A 155 -18.08 4.38 7.94
C CYS A 155 -18.93 5.02 6.85
N TRP A 156 -19.90 4.32 6.26
CA TRP A 156 -20.70 4.83 5.14
C TRP A 156 -21.36 6.21 5.35
N PRO A 157 -21.77 6.62 6.59
CA PRO A 157 -22.40 7.93 6.80
C PRO A 157 -21.46 9.12 6.57
N GLU A 158 -20.16 8.88 6.48
CA GLU A 158 -19.15 9.94 6.26
C GLU A 158 -18.27 9.70 5.02
N THR A 159 -18.49 8.57 4.28
CA THR A 159 -17.65 8.18 3.14
C THR A 159 -18.41 8.00 1.83
N THR A 160 -19.76 8.16 1.85
CA THR A 160 -20.57 7.97 0.65
C THR A 160 -20.90 9.29 -0.04
N ARG A 161 -21.36 9.20 -1.29
CA ARG A 161 -21.71 10.34 -2.14
C ARG A 161 -22.69 11.29 -1.43
N GLY A 162 -22.36 12.58 -1.36
CA GLY A 162 -23.16 13.60 -0.70
C GLY A 162 -23.08 13.62 0.82
N GLN A 163 -22.36 12.66 1.45
CA GLN A 163 -22.18 12.58 2.90
C GLN A 163 -20.77 12.99 3.34
N VAL A 164 -19.77 12.94 2.44
CA VAL A 164 -18.40 13.35 2.74
C VAL A 164 -18.35 14.81 3.22
N ARG A 165 -17.71 15.04 4.38
CA ARG A 165 -17.51 16.34 5.01
C ARG A 165 -16.14 16.42 5.66
N GLY A 166 -15.09 16.27 4.86
CA GLY A 166 -13.74 15.95 5.27
C GLY A 166 -13.49 14.44 5.17
N ALA A 167 -12.24 14.03 5.13
CA ALA A 167 -11.91 12.61 5.05
C ALA A 167 -12.09 11.92 6.41
N ALA A 168 -12.76 10.78 6.41
CA ALA A 168 -12.82 9.89 7.57
C ALA A 168 -11.42 9.39 7.94
N ARG A 169 -11.24 9.01 9.22
CA ARG A 169 -9.98 8.42 9.67
C ARG A 169 -9.73 7.08 8.98
N ASP A 170 -8.51 6.89 8.54
CA ASP A 170 -8.02 5.63 8.00
C ASP A 170 -6.53 5.41 8.30
N ASP A 171 -6.07 4.15 8.39
CA ASP A 171 -4.65 3.84 8.59
C ASP A 171 -3.83 4.08 7.31
N ASP A 172 -4.42 3.99 6.14
CA ASP A 172 -3.83 4.45 4.87
C ASP A 172 -3.33 5.90 4.93
N ILE A 173 -4.02 6.74 5.69
CA ILE A 173 -3.66 8.15 5.86
C ILE A 173 -2.81 8.36 7.10
N ASP A 174 -3.11 7.66 8.20
CA ASP A 174 -2.34 7.73 9.45
C ASP A 174 -0.86 7.43 9.21
N TYR A 175 -0.54 6.36 8.47
CA TYR A 175 0.85 6.01 8.21
C TYR A 175 1.56 7.03 7.32
N SER A 176 0.88 7.62 6.35
CA SER A 176 1.44 8.69 5.54
C SER A 176 1.77 9.92 6.40
N ILE A 177 0.90 10.30 7.34
CA ILE A 177 1.14 11.40 8.30
C ILE A 177 2.31 11.08 9.23
N LEU A 178 2.37 9.84 9.76
CA LEU A 178 3.46 9.42 10.64
C LEU A 178 4.82 9.44 9.92
N ASN A 179 4.84 9.00 8.66
CA ASN A 179 6.07 8.97 7.88
C ASN A 179 6.53 10.36 7.46
N LEU A 180 5.60 11.30 7.25
CA LEU A 180 5.95 12.72 7.10
C LEU A 180 6.65 13.22 8.37
N TRP A 181 6.10 12.95 9.55
CA TRP A 181 6.73 13.30 10.83
C TRP A 181 8.12 12.66 10.99
N LEU A 182 8.29 11.37 10.64
CA LEU A 182 9.58 10.69 10.69
C LEU A 182 10.63 11.37 9.81
N LEU A 183 10.27 11.75 8.59
CA LEU A 183 11.18 12.45 7.69
C LEU A 183 11.51 13.86 8.16
N GLU A 184 10.57 14.58 8.77
CA GLU A 184 10.83 15.90 9.36
C GLU A 184 11.77 15.82 10.55
N GLN A 185 11.68 14.78 11.37
CA GLN A 185 12.53 14.62 12.55
C GLN A 185 13.92 14.09 12.23
N TYR A 186 14.04 13.21 11.25
CA TYR A 186 15.27 12.45 11.03
C TYR A 186 15.85 12.58 9.63
N GLY A 187 15.18 13.34 8.75
CA GLY A 187 15.56 13.40 7.33
C GLY A 187 15.64 12.02 6.71
N PHE A 188 16.63 11.78 5.89
CA PHE A 188 16.88 10.48 5.29
C PHE A 188 17.60 9.48 6.21
N GLY A 189 17.84 9.85 7.47
CA GLY A 189 18.38 8.97 8.50
C GLY A 189 17.34 8.10 9.20
N VAL A 190 16.18 7.81 8.61
CA VAL A 190 15.19 6.87 9.14
C VAL A 190 15.82 5.51 9.34
N THR A 191 15.51 4.87 10.48
CA THR A 191 15.96 3.51 10.82
C THR A 191 14.80 2.72 11.42
N PRO A 192 14.81 1.37 11.39
CA PRO A 192 13.74 0.56 11.99
C PRO A 192 13.51 0.90 13.48
N ARG A 193 14.56 1.26 14.23
CA ARG A 193 14.43 1.69 15.63
C ARG A 193 13.66 3.01 15.77
N ARG A 194 13.88 3.97 14.87
CA ARG A 194 13.16 5.25 14.86
C ARG A 194 11.69 5.06 14.51
N VAL A 195 11.41 4.18 13.54
CA VAL A 195 10.04 3.77 13.17
C VAL A 195 9.35 3.08 14.35
N ALA A 196 10.02 2.15 15.04
CA ALA A 196 9.50 1.48 16.23
C ALA A 196 9.12 2.48 17.34
N THR A 197 9.99 3.48 17.59
CA THR A 197 9.70 4.54 18.55
C THR A 197 8.49 5.36 18.15
N ALA A 198 8.36 5.70 16.86
CA ALA A 198 7.22 6.45 16.35
C ALA A 198 5.90 5.66 16.46
N PHE A 199 5.90 4.36 16.13
CA PHE A 199 4.73 3.50 16.29
C PHE A 199 4.23 3.51 17.73
N LEU A 200 5.11 3.27 18.71
CA LEU A 200 4.73 3.24 20.12
C LEU A 200 4.34 4.61 20.69
N SER A 201 4.85 5.71 20.11
CA SER A 201 4.61 7.06 20.63
C SER A 201 3.36 7.72 20.06
N PHE A 202 3.00 7.41 18.81
CA PHE A 202 1.99 8.18 18.08
C PHE A 202 0.77 7.37 17.65
N LEU A 203 0.86 6.04 17.57
CA LEU A 203 -0.24 5.21 17.07
C LEU A 203 -0.95 4.49 18.24
N PRO A 204 -2.26 4.67 18.41
CA PRO A 204 -3.03 3.87 19.36
C PRO A 204 -3.09 2.40 18.88
N TYR A 205 -2.78 1.46 19.76
CA TYR A 205 -2.74 0.02 19.46
C TYR A 205 -4.00 -0.50 18.76
N LEU A 206 -5.19 -0.05 19.19
CA LEU A 206 -6.47 -0.48 18.58
C LEU A 206 -6.80 0.21 17.24
N ARG A 207 -5.90 1.05 16.75
CA ARG A 207 -6.04 1.73 15.46
C ARG A 207 -5.02 1.26 14.41
N VAL A 208 -4.24 0.26 14.75
CA VAL A 208 -3.35 -0.45 13.83
C VAL A 208 -3.81 -1.89 13.66
N PHE A 209 -3.51 -2.49 12.53
CA PHE A 209 -4.02 -3.80 12.16
C PHE A 209 -2.87 -4.74 11.76
N THR A 210 -3.16 -6.00 11.59
CA THR A 210 -2.32 -7.02 10.95
C THR A 210 -0.82 -6.96 11.31
N ALA A 211 0.07 -6.73 10.36
CA ALA A 211 1.53 -6.73 10.56
C ALA A 211 2.01 -5.66 11.54
N GLU A 212 1.42 -4.47 11.51
CA GLU A 212 1.75 -3.36 12.41
C GLU A 212 1.31 -3.65 13.85
N ARG A 213 0.15 -4.28 14.04
CA ARG A 213 -0.30 -4.73 15.35
C ARG A 213 0.60 -5.83 15.91
N ALA A 214 0.97 -6.83 15.09
CA ALA A 214 1.93 -7.86 15.46
C ALA A 214 3.29 -7.24 15.83
N THR A 215 3.74 -6.26 15.06
CA THR A 215 4.95 -5.47 15.35
C THR A 215 4.89 -4.80 16.72
N MET A 216 3.80 -4.11 17.06
CA MET A 216 3.65 -3.47 18.37
C MET A 216 3.69 -4.47 19.53
N VAL A 217 3.02 -5.63 19.37
CA VAL A 217 3.08 -6.72 20.38
C VAL A 217 4.53 -7.20 20.55
N ASN A 218 5.24 -7.44 19.47
CA ASN A 218 6.63 -7.88 19.49
C ASN A 218 7.56 -6.85 20.14
N LEU A 219 7.35 -5.55 19.88
CA LEU A 219 8.09 -4.46 20.52
C LEU A 219 7.88 -4.45 22.03
N LEU A 220 6.64 -4.61 22.51
CA LEU A 220 6.30 -4.66 23.93
C LEU A 220 6.90 -5.90 24.62
N HIS A 221 7.10 -6.99 23.88
CA HIS A 221 7.75 -8.21 24.37
C HIS A 221 9.28 -8.19 24.20
N ASN A 222 9.87 -7.04 23.82
CA ASN A 222 11.31 -6.86 23.63
C ASN A 222 11.92 -7.83 22.61
N VAL A 223 11.18 -8.23 21.58
CA VAL A 223 11.72 -8.98 20.46
C VAL A 223 12.80 -8.14 19.76
N PRO A 224 13.97 -8.70 19.43
CA PRO A 224 15.03 -7.96 18.73
C PRO A 224 14.52 -7.34 17.41
N ILE A 225 14.90 -6.09 17.12
CA ILE A 225 14.42 -5.33 15.94
C ILE A 225 14.51 -6.15 14.64
N ALA A 226 15.61 -6.87 14.43
CA ALA A 226 15.80 -7.68 13.22
C ALA A 226 14.79 -8.84 13.08
N ALA A 227 14.20 -9.32 14.17
CA ALA A 227 13.26 -10.43 14.20
C ALA A 227 11.78 -10.00 14.26
N ILE A 228 11.50 -8.73 14.56
CA ILE A 228 10.13 -8.24 14.81
C ILE A 228 9.18 -8.54 13.65
N GLY A 229 9.58 -8.24 12.44
CA GLY A 229 8.71 -8.38 11.27
C GLY A 229 8.41 -9.84 10.88
N GLU A 230 9.06 -10.82 11.52
CA GLU A 230 8.87 -12.24 11.25
C GLU A 230 8.25 -13.00 12.44
N THR A 231 8.58 -12.60 13.68
CA THR A 231 8.13 -13.29 14.89
C THR A 231 6.62 -13.16 15.05
N ARG A 232 5.90 -14.30 15.06
CA ARG A 232 4.44 -14.35 15.24
C ARG A 232 3.70 -13.31 14.39
N ASN A 233 4.14 -13.15 13.14
CA ASN A 233 3.62 -12.19 12.19
C ASN A 233 3.28 -12.86 10.85
N PRO A 234 2.13 -13.51 10.73
CA PRO A 234 1.67 -14.13 9.49
C PRO A 234 1.33 -13.11 8.39
N TYR A 235 1.21 -11.84 8.74
CA TYR A 235 0.83 -10.73 7.86
C TYR A 235 2.01 -10.05 7.16
N ARG A 236 3.21 -10.61 7.28
CA ARG A 236 4.49 -10.02 6.81
C ARG A 236 4.61 -9.76 5.31
N GLU A 237 3.74 -10.32 4.49
CA GLU A 237 3.64 -10.03 3.05
C GLU A 237 2.33 -9.33 2.67
N TRP A 238 1.58 -8.81 3.67
CA TRP A 238 0.35 -8.06 3.41
C TRP A 238 0.65 -6.60 3.09
N ILE A 239 -0.39 -5.84 2.73
CA ILE A 239 -0.29 -4.54 2.09
C ILE A 239 0.22 -3.40 3.00
N GLY A 240 0.25 -3.59 4.34
CA GLY A 240 0.51 -2.53 5.31
C GLY A 240 1.78 -1.69 5.09
N ALA A 241 2.87 -2.27 4.55
CA ALA A 241 4.05 -1.50 4.21
C ALA A 241 3.90 -0.72 2.89
N LEU A 242 3.15 -1.25 1.92
CA LEU A 242 2.88 -0.59 0.64
C LEU A 242 2.08 0.71 0.86
N ILE A 243 1.01 0.65 1.66
CA ILE A 243 0.11 1.78 1.87
C ILE A 243 0.75 3.00 2.55
N ARG A 244 1.93 2.87 3.14
CA ARG A 244 2.63 3.95 3.82
C ARG A 244 3.88 4.46 3.10
N ALA A 245 4.10 4.02 1.86
CA ALA A 245 5.33 4.28 1.11
C ALA A 245 5.37 5.65 0.42
N ASP A 246 4.23 6.28 0.17
CA ASP A 246 4.08 7.44 -0.71
C ASP A 246 4.94 8.63 -0.31
N VAL A 247 4.99 8.96 0.98
CA VAL A 247 5.73 10.13 1.48
C VAL A 247 7.22 10.01 1.20
N TYR A 248 7.76 8.79 1.22
CA TYR A 248 9.15 8.53 0.84
C TYR A 248 9.40 8.83 -0.65
N GLY A 249 8.42 8.53 -1.50
CA GLY A 249 8.46 8.86 -2.92
C GLY A 249 8.35 10.38 -3.16
N TRP A 250 7.39 11.05 -2.53
CA TRP A 250 7.22 12.50 -2.66
C TRP A 250 8.40 13.32 -2.12
N ALA A 251 9.04 12.84 -1.03
CA ALA A 251 10.22 13.51 -0.47
C ALA A 251 11.48 13.36 -1.34
N LEU A 252 11.47 12.42 -2.29
CA LEU A 252 12.59 12.09 -3.19
C LEU A 252 12.14 12.09 -4.66
N PRO A 253 11.69 13.24 -5.21
CA PRO A 253 11.31 13.35 -6.61
C PRO A 253 12.45 12.94 -7.55
N ALA A 254 12.14 12.16 -8.60
CA ALA A 254 13.10 11.67 -9.57
C ALA A 254 14.23 10.77 -9.00
N ARG A 255 14.06 10.23 -7.79
CA ARG A 255 15.06 9.38 -7.11
C ARG A 255 14.44 8.07 -6.64
N PRO A 256 13.89 7.26 -7.54
CA PRO A 256 13.15 6.07 -7.18
C PRO A 256 14.02 5.04 -6.42
N GLY A 257 15.31 4.93 -6.74
CA GLY A 257 16.23 4.03 -6.04
C GLY A 257 16.49 4.46 -4.59
N THR A 258 16.69 5.76 -4.34
CA THR A 258 16.86 6.31 -2.99
C THR A 258 15.56 6.17 -2.18
N ALA A 259 14.39 6.44 -2.79
CA ALA A 259 13.10 6.27 -2.16
C ALA A 259 12.84 4.80 -1.75
N ALA A 260 13.17 3.84 -2.63
CA ALA A 260 13.08 2.42 -2.35
C ALA A 260 14.00 1.99 -1.19
N ARG A 261 15.25 2.48 -1.14
CA ARG A 261 16.19 2.20 -0.03
C ARG A 261 15.68 2.78 1.30
N LEU A 262 15.13 3.98 1.25
CA LEU A 262 14.68 4.67 2.47
C LEU A 262 13.44 4.00 3.06
N VAL A 263 12.44 3.66 2.24
CA VAL A 263 11.23 2.96 2.71
C VAL A 263 11.53 1.54 3.21
N PHE A 264 12.61 0.88 2.75
CA PHE A 264 13.06 -0.39 3.31
C PHE A 264 13.30 -0.28 4.82
N GLN A 265 13.84 0.83 5.32
CA GLN A 265 14.10 1.04 6.74
C GLN A 265 12.80 1.04 7.57
N ASP A 266 11.72 1.52 6.99
CA ASP A 266 10.39 1.46 7.58
C ASP A 266 9.77 0.07 7.42
N ALA A 267 9.67 -0.42 6.19
CA ALA A 267 9.00 -1.67 5.85
C ALA A 267 9.60 -2.88 6.58
N SER A 268 10.92 -2.94 6.72
CA SER A 268 11.63 -4.07 7.34
C SER A 268 11.33 -4.25 8.83
N LEU A 269 10.78 -3.25 9.52
CA LEU A 269 10.34 -3.39 10.90
C LEU A 269 9.17 -4.39 11.03
N SER A 270 8.22 -4.35 10.09
CA SER A 270 6.94 -5.07 10.18
C SER A 270 6.74 -6.12 9.08
N HIS A 271 7.47 -6.04 7.97
CA HIS A 271 7.24 -6.88 6.79
C HIS A 271 8.50 -7.64 6.36
N ARG A 272 8.29 -8.61 5.45
CA ARG A 272 9.35 -9.42 4.81
C ARG A 272 9.01 -9.66 3.34
N ASN A 273 10.01 -10.04 2.55
CA ASN A 273 9.87 -10.48 1.16
C ASN A 273 8.98 -9.53 0.33
N ASN A 274 7.89 -10.04 -0.30
CA ASN A 274 7.03 -9.23 -1.17
C ASN A 274 6.29 -8.10 -0.46
N GLY A 275 6.10 -8.14 0.86
CA GLY A 275 5.60 -6.99 1.64
C GLY A 275 6.59 -5.82 1.63
N ILE A 276 7.89 -6.10 1.78
CA ILE A 276 8.96 -5.09 1.63
C ILE A 276 9.08 -4.64 0.17
N TYR A 277 9.12 -5.57 -0.78
CA TYR A 277 9.28 -5.23 -2.20
C TYR A 277 8.14 -4.35 -2.71
N ALA A 278 6.91 -4.60 -2.25
CA ALA A 278 5.75 -3.80 -2.60
C ALA A 278 5.85 -2.36 -2.07
N ALA A 279 6.38 -2.17 -0.86
CA ALA A 279 6.66 -0.84 -0.33
C ALA A 279 7.78 -0.13 -1.12
N MET A 280 8.85 -0.84 -1.46
CA MET A 280 9.96 -0.31 -2.26
C MET A 280 9.48 0.09 -3.67
N TRP A 281 8.65 -0.76 -4.30
CA TRP A 281 7.99 -0.47 -5.55
C TRP A 281 7.09 0.77 -5.47
N ALA A 282 6.24 0.86 -4.46
CA ALA A 282 5.31 1.99 -4.31
C ALA A 282 6.06 3.31 -4.10
N ALA A 283 7.09 3.34 -3.27
CA ALA A 283 7.94 4.54 -3.08
C ALA A 283 8.64 4.94 -4.39
N ALA A 284 9.16 3.97 -5.15
CA ALA A 284 9.77 4.21 -6.46
C ALA A 284 8.75 4.73 -7.48
N LEU A 285 7.53 4.17 -7.50
CA LEU A 285 6.43 4.57 -8.37
C LEU A 285 6.01 6.03 -8.11
N VAL A 286 5.85 6.41 -6.84
CA VAL A 286 5.50 7.78 -6.46
C VAL A 286 6.64 8.76 -6.76
N SER A 287 7.89 8.37 -6.50
CA SER A 287 9.06 9.18 -6.85
C SER A 287 9.12 9.45 -8.36
N ALA A 288 8.89 8.42 -9.19
CA ALA A 288 8.80 8.56 -10.64
C ALA A 288 7.60 9.42 -11.06
N ALA A 289 6.44 9.28 -10.40
CA ALA A 289 5.24 10.07 -10.68
C ALA A 289 5.44 11.58 -10.49
N CYS A 290 6.32 11.99 -9.56
CA CYS A 290 6.63 13.41 -9.34
C CYS A 290 7.18 14.11 -10.60
N VAL A 291 7.79 13.37 -11.53
CA VAL A 291 8.44 13.93 -12.72
C VAL A 291 7.91 13.38 -14.03
N ALA A 292 7.20 12.25 -14.00
CA ALA A 292 6.64 11.61 -15.19
C ALA A 292 5.64 12.52 -15.93
N GLY A 293 5.64 12.42 -17.24
CA GLY A 293 4.65 13.07 -18.11
C GLY A 293 3.33 12.32 -18.14
N THR A 294 3.35 11.01 -17.91
CA THR A 294 2.17 10.14 -17.93
C THR A 294 2.22 9.10 -16.79
N VAL A 295 1.05 8.59 -16.41
CA VAL A 295 0.93 7.52 -15.42
C VAL A 295 1.62 6.23 -15.90
N ALA A 296 1.48 5.90 -17.19
CA ALA A 296 2.11 4.72 -17.78
C ALA A 296 3.64 4.79 -17.68
N GLU A 297 4.23 5.95 -17.89
CA GLU A 297 5.67 6.19 -17.73
C GLU A 297 6.11 5.98 -16.28
N ALA A 298 5.36 6.49 -15.28
CA ALA A 298 5.67 6.25 -13.87
C ALA A 298 5.62 4.76 -13.53
N VAL A 299 4.60 4.03 -14.01
CA VAL A 299 4.47 2.58 -13.83
C VAL A 299 5.68 1.86 -14.45
N GLU A 300 6.02 2.15 -15.71
CA GLU A 300 7.15 1.51 -16.39
C GLU A 300 8.46 1.69 -15.62
N ARG A 301 8.75 2.91 -15.19
CA ARG A 301 9.97 3.23 -14.43
C ARG A 301 10.03 2.51 -13.09
N SER A 302 8.90 2.29 -12.43
CA SER A 302 8.84 1.65 -11.11
C SER A 302 9.20 0.15 -11.14
N LEU A 303 9.04 -0.52 -12.28
CA LEU A 303 9.32 -1.96 -12.42
C LEU A 303 10.80 -2.31 -12.23
N ASP A 304 11.69 -1.36 -12.49
CA ASP A 304 13.13 -1.54 -12.31
C ASP A 304 13.55 -1.66 -10.83
N TYR A 305 12.63 -1.37 -9.89
CA TYR A 305 12.89 -1.35 -8.44
C TYR A 305 12.21 -2.50 -7.69
N VAL A 306 11.94 -3.60 -8.39
CA VAL A 306 11.44 -4.85 -7.81
C VAL A 306 12.44 -5.98 -8.13
N PRO A 307 12.80 -6.87 -7.17
CA PRO A 307 13.68 -8.01 -7.45
C PRO A 307 13.12 -8.87 -8.59
N ALA A 308 13.91 -9.04 -9.65
CA ALA A 308 13.47 -9.64 -10.91
C ALA A 308 12.96 -11.09 -10.76
N GLY A 309 13.52 -11.86 -9.80
CA GLY A 309 13.12 -13.25 -9.53
C GLY A 309 11.93 -13.39 -8.56
N SER A 310 11.30 -12.28 -8.11
CA SER A 310 10.23 -12.32 -7.11
C SER A 310 8.86 -12.59 -7.69
N ARG A 311 7.94 -13.08 -6.84
CA ARG A 311 6.50 -13.21 -7.18
C ARG A 311 5.87 -11.86 -7.56
N LEU A 312 6.28 -10.77 -6.91
CA LEU A 312 5.79 -9.43 -7.21
C LEU A 312 6.21 -8.97 -8.61
N ALA A 313 7.47 -9.20 -9.02
CA ALA A 313 7.94 -8.86 -10.36
C ALA A 313 7.16 -9.62 -11.44
N GLU A 314 6.92 -10.90 -11.24
CA GLU A 314 6.07 -11.70 -12.14
C GLU A 314 4.66 -11.12 -12.23
N ALA A 315 4.07 -10.74 -11.10
CA ALA A 315 2.71 -10.23 -11.03
C ALA A 315 2.57 -8.88 -11.75
N LEU A 316 3.46 -7.94 -11.50
CA LEU A 316 3.48 -6.63 -12.16
C LEU A 316 3.77 -6.75 -13.67
N GLY A 317 4.71 -7.62 -14.04
CA GLY A 317 5.02 -7.94 -15.44
C GLY A 317 3.80 -8.52 -16.19
N PHE A 318 3.05 -9.40 -15.54
CA PHE A 318 1.81 -9.97 -16.09
C PHE A 318 0.76 -8.89 -16.38
N VAL A 319 0.52 -7.95 -15.44
CA VAL A 319 -0.45 -6.85 -15.65
C VAL A 319 -0.02 -5.93 -16.80
N ASN A 320 1.27 -5.60 -16.88
CA ASN A 320 1.80 -4.78 -17.98
C ASN A 320 1.64 -5.49 -19.33
N GLU A 321 1.86 -6.80 -19.40
CA GLU A 321 1.66 -7.56 -20.64
C GLU A 321 0.18 -7.61 -21.07
N LEU A 322 -0.75 -7.75 -20.13
CA LEU A 322 -2.18 -7.65 -20.41
C LEU A 322 -2.55 -6.27 -21.02
N ASN A 323 -1.96 -5.20 -20.52
CA ASN A 323 -2.20 -3.86 -21.07
C ASN A 323 -1.60 -3.71 -22.47
N ARG A 324 -0.36 -4.17 -22.71
CA ARG A 324 0.30 -4.14 -24.02
C ARG A 324 -0.43 -4.96 -25.07
N THR A 325 -1.07 -6.05 -24.68
CA THR A 325 -1.84 -6.92 -25.57
C THR A 325 -3.30 -6.50 -25.73
N SER A 326 -3.62 -5.25 -25.36
CA SER A 326 -4.90 -4.59 -25.63
C SER A 326 -6.15 -5.30 -25.06
N HIS A 327 -6.03 -5.95 -23.90
CA HIS A 327 -7.19 -6.47 -23.18
C HIS A 327 -8.08 -5.33 -22.67
N THR A 328 -9.40 -5.58 -22.61
CA THR A 328 -10.31 -4.67 -21.89
C THR A 328 -10.08 -4.78 -20.40
N TRP A 329 -10.59 -3.80 -19.64
CA TRP A 329 -10.54 -3.84 -18.17
C TRP A 329 -11.12 -5.14 -17.60
N GLU A 330 -12.29 -5.53 -18.08
CA GLU A 330 -12.99 -6.74 -17.63
C GLU A 330 -12.17 -8.01 -17.89
N GLN A 331 -11.59 -8.11 -19.10
CA GLN A 331 -10.71 -9.24 -19.46
C GLN A 331 -9.43 -9.27 -18.61
N ALA A 332 -8.85 -8.10 -18.35
CA ALA A 332 -7.68 -7.99 -17.51
C ALA A 332 -7.99 -8.38 -16.06
N LEU A 333 -9.08 -7.87 -15.50
CA LEU A 333 -9.52 -8.19 -14.15
C LEU A 333 -9.79 -9.68 -13.97
N GLU A 334 -10.49 -10.32 -14.93
CA GLU A 334 -10.73 -11.76 -14.92
C GLU A 334 -9.40 -12.56 -14.87
N ARG A 335 -8.43 -12.20 -15.72
CA ARG A 335 -7.13 -12.86 -15.77
C ARG A 335 -6.28 -12.64 -14.52
N ILE A 336 -6.28 -11.42 -13.99
CA ILE A 336 -5.60 -11.08 -12.73
C ILE A 336 -6.18 -11.91 -11.60
N ARG A 337 -7.49 -11.99 -11.48
CA ARG A 337 -8.15 -12.77 -10.43
C ARG A 337 -7.95 -14.27 -10.60
N ALA A 338 -7.98 -14.79 -11.82
CA ALA A 338 -7.71 -16.21 -12.08
C ALA A 338 -6.28 -16.60 -11.67
N ARG A 339 -5.29 -15.72 -11.83
CA ARG A 339 -3.89 -16.01 -11.53
C ARG A 339 -3.51 -15.72 -10.07
N PHE A 340 -3.97 -14.61 -9.51
CA PHE A 340 -3.56 -14.10 -8.19
C PHE A 340 -4.66 -14.12 -7.12
N GLY A 341 -5.85 -14.62 -7.44
CA GLY A 341 -6.97 -14.71 -6.49
C GLY A 341 -6.82 -15.79 -5.42
N HIS A 342 -5.73 -16.54 -5.42
CA HIS A 342 -5.39 -17.49 -4.36
C HIS A 342 -4.75 -16.82 -3.13
N TYR A 343 -4.24 -15.58 -3.28
CA TYR A 343 -3.77 -14.76 -2.16
C TYR A 343 -4.93 -14.23 -1.32
N GLY A 344 -4.68 -13.98 -0.04
CA GLY A 344 -5.62 -13.26 0.82
C GLY A 344 -5.96 -11.87 0.27
N TRP A 345 -7.16 -11.36 0.54
CA TRP A 345 -7.64 -10.11 -0.06
C TRP A 345 -6.79 -8.87 0.28
N VAL A 346 -6.04 -8.91 1.36
CA VAL A 346 -5.08 -7.85 1.79
C VAL A 346 -3.61 -8.17 1.48
N HIS A 347 -3.32 -9.19 0.67
CA HIS A 347 -1.93 -9.54 0.32
C HIS A 347 -1.34 -8.51 -0.67
N SER A 348 -0.04 -8.17 -0.52
CA SER A 348 0.61 -7.14 -1.35
C SER A 348 0.58 -7.44 -2.85
N ILE A 349 0.75 -8.69 -3.26
CA ILE A 349 0.93 -9.06 -4.68
C ILE A 349 -0.33 -8.81 -5.50
N ASN A 350 -1.47 -9.35 -5.08
CA ASN A 350 -2.73 -9.19 -5.82
C ASN A 350 -3.21 -7.73 -5.78
N ASN A 351 -3.01 -7.02 -4.68
CA ASN A 351 -3.35 -5.61 -4.56
C ASN A 351 -2.46 -4.72 -5.43
N ALA A 352 -1.14 -4.97 -5.50
CA ALA A 352 -0.26 -4.30 -6.45
C ALA A 352 -0.68 -4.51 -7.92
N CYS A 353 -1.22 -5.69 -8.26
CA CYS A 353 -1.83 -5.93 -9.58
C CYS A 353 -3.01 -4.99 -9.85
N LEU A 354 -3.92 -4.81 -8.89
CA LEU A 354 -5.08 -3.92 -9.07
C LEU A 354 -4.70 -2.44 -9.12
N ILE A 355 -3.75 -2.01 -8.28
CA ILE A 355 -3.20 -0.65 -8.34
C ILE A 355 -2.62 -0.40 -9.74
N THR A 356 -1.75 -1.29 -10.23
CA THR A 356 -1.14 -1.19 -11.56
C THR A 356 -2.20 -1.21 -12.67
N ALA A 357 -3.18 -2.10 -12.58
CA ALA A 357 -4.27 -2.18 -13.55
C ALA A 357 -5.12 -0.91 -13.55
N GLY A 358 -5.54 -0.41 -12.39
CA GLY A 358 -6.28 0.86 -12.28
C GLY A 358 -5.54 2.03 -12.92
N LEU A 359 -4.23 2.13 -12.67
CA LEU A 359 -3.35 3.15 -13.25
C LEU A 359 -3.29 3.05 -14.79
N LEU A 360 -3.10 1.86 -15.32
CA LEU A 360 -2.93 1.65 -16.77
C LEU A 360 -4.25 1.80 -17.54
N TRP A 361 -5.34 1.19 -17.07
CA TRP A 361 -6.65 1.28 -17.73
C TRP A 361 -7.38 2.59 -17.46
N GLY A 362 -7.03 3.30 -16.37
CA GLY A 362 -7.51 4.66 -16.10
C GLY A 362 -6.96 5.72 -17.04
N ARG A 363 -5.81 5.44 -17.73
CA ARG A 363 -5.21 6.26 -18.79
C ARG A 363 -5.01 7.73 -18.42
N GLY A 364 -4.70 8.00 -17.13
CA GLY A 364 -4.49 9.36 -16.62
C GLY A 364 -5.78 10.13 -16.27
N ASP A 365 -6.97 9.55 -16.44
CA ASP A 365 -8.21 10.10 -15.90
C ASP A 365 -8.34 9.69 -14.42
N PHE A 366 -8.44 10.66 -13.52
CA PHE A 366 -8.50 10.41 -12.08
C PHE A 366 -9.69 9.55 -11.69
N ALA A 367 -10.90 9.94 -12.12
CA ALA A 367 -12.14 9.26 -11.76
C ALA A 367 -12.18 7.82 -12.30
N ALA A 368 -11.65 7.61 -13.52
CA ALA A 368 -11.50 6.27 -14.09
C ALA A 368 -10.52 5.44 -13.28
N THR A 369 -9.35 5.98 -12.97
CA THR A 369 -8.29 5.27 -12.24
C THR A 369 -8.81 4.76 -10.90
N VAL A 370 -9.29 5.65 -10.01
CA VAL A 370 -9.75 5.25 -8.69
C VAL A 370 -11.02 4.39 -8.76
N GLY A 371 -11.94 4.70 -9.69
CA GLY A 371 -13.17 3.94 -9.87
C GLY A 371 -12.95 2.52 -10.37
N LEU A 372 -12.07 2.30 -11.35
CA LEU A 372 -11.70 0.96 -11.81
C LEU A 372 -10.98 0.18 -10.70
N THR A 373 -10.08 0.82 -9.97
CA THR A 373 -9.36 0.19 -8.87
C THR A 373 -10.32 -0.35 -7.80
N VAL A 374 -11.29 0.46 -7.35
CA VAL A 374 -12.33 0.01 -6.40
C VAL A 374 -13.19 -1.11 -6.98
N GLN A 375 -13.58 -1.04 -8.26
CA GLN A 375 -14.36 -2.08 -8.92
C GLN A 375 -13.62 -3.43 -9.02
N GLY A 376 -12.30 -3.42 -8.87
CA GLY A 376 -11.46 -4.61 -8.80
C GLY A 376 -11.67 -5.44 -7.52
N GLY A 377 -12.22 -4.85 -6.45
CA GLY A 377 -12.40 -5.50 -5.15
C GLY A 377 -11.08 -5.62 -4.37
N TRP A 378 -10.99 -6.65 -3.53
CA TRP A 378 -9.92 -6.88 -2.55
C TRP A 378 -9.84 -5.71 -1.56
N ASP A 379 -8.65 -5.13 -1.35
CA ASP A 379 -8.44 -4.01 -0.43
C ASP A 379 -8.73 -2.68 -1.14
N THR A 380 -10.00 -2.30 -1.17
CA THR A 380 -10.51 -1.28 -2.08
C THR A 380 -10.06 0.14 -1.73
N ASP A 381 -9.97 0.48 -0.46
CA ASP A 381 -9.53 1.80 0.02
C ASP A 381 -8.02 1.96 -0.11
N SER A 382 -7.23 0.96 0.31
CA SER A 382 -5.77 0.94 0.17
C SER A 382 -5.33 1.02 -1.29
N ASN A 383 -5.99 0.23 -2.16
CA ASN A 383 -5.70 0.21 -3.59
C ASN A 383 -6.04 1.56 -4.25
N ALA A 384 -7.22 2.10 -3.95
CA ALA A 384 -7.65 3.37 -4.52
C ALA A 384 -6.88 4.56 -3.92
N ALA A 385 -6.44 4.49 -2.65
CA ALA A 385 -5.54 5.47 -2.05
C ALA A 385 -4.22 5.54 -2.82
N THR A 386 -3.56 4.41 -3.04
CA THR A 386 -2.28 4.36 -3.75
C THR A 386 -2.43 4.73 -5.23
N ALA A 387 -3.46 4.22 -5.93
CA ALA A 387 -3.72 4.60 -7.32
C ALA A 387 -4.05 6.09 -7.45
N GLY A 388 -4.87 6.62 -6.53
CA GLY A 388 -5.22 8.04 -6.43
C GLY A 388 -4.02 8.93 -6.15
N SER A 389 -3.13 8.49 -5.26
CA SER A 389 -1.84 9.14 -4.99
C SER A 389 -1.01 9.32 -6.25
N VAL A 390 -0.79 8.22 -6.98
CA VAL A 390 0.05 8.22 -8.19
C VAL A 390 -0.56 9.07 -9.29
N VAL A 391 -1.84 8.85 -9.65
CA VAL A 391 -2.50 9.64 -10.70
C VAL A 391 -2.64 11.10 -10.29
N GLY A 392 -2.91 11.39 -9.02
CA GLY A 392 -2.96 12.74 -8.47
C GLY A 392 -1.62 13.46 -8.55
N THR A 393 -0.52 12.75 -8.24
CA THR A 393 0.85 13.29 -8.38
C THR A 393 1.19 13.60 -9.83
N VAL A 394 0.85 12.73 -10.78
CA VAL A 394 1.11 12.99 -12.21
C VAL A 394 0.27 14.16 -12.74
N LEU A 395 -0.98 14.28 -12.31
CA LEU A 395 -1.89 15.35 -12.75
C LEU A 395 -1.57 16.70 -12.11
N GLY A 396 -1.23 16.72 -10.82
CA GLY A 396 -1.26 17.92 -9.98
C GLY A 396 -2.68 18.23 -9.46
N ALA A 397 -2.76 18.95 -8.35
CA ALA A 397 -4.00 19.28 -7.65
C ALA A 397 -4.97 20.10 -8.52
N THR A 398 -4.45 21.00 -9.32
CA THR A 398 -5.22 21.89 -10.21
C THR A 398 -6.04 21.13 -11.26
N ARG A 399 -5.70 19.88 -11.57
CA ARG A 399 -6.40 19.04 -12.57
C ARG A 399 -7.26 17.95 -11.95
N LEU A 400 -7.34 17.87 -10.63
CA LEU A 400 -8.21 16.89 -9.98
C LEU A 400 -9.68 17.29 -10.08
N PRO A 401 -10.60 16.32 -10.25
CA PRO A 401 -12.04 16.64 -10.37
C PRO A 401 -12.59 17.19 -9.06
N ALA A 402 -13.22 18.38 -9.11
CA ALA A 402 -13.74 19.10 -7.95
C ALA A 402 -14.70 18.25 -7.10
N HIS A 403 -15.53 17.38 -7.73
CA HIS A 403 -16.50 16.55 -7.01
C HIS A 403 -15.84 15.49 -6.08
N PHE A 404 -14.56 15.15 -6.30
CA PHE A 404 -13.78 14.34 -5.35
C PHE A 404 -13.08 15.18 -4.28
N ILE A 405 -12.66 16.40 -4.61
CA ILE A 405 -11.79 17.19 -3.75
C ILE A 405 -12.55 18.15 -2.85
N ASP A 406 -13.57 18.85 -3.38
CA ASP A 406 -14.33 19.84 -2.62
C ASP A 406 -15.00 19.27 -1.36
N PRO A 407 -15.59 18.04 -1.38
CA PRO A 407 -16.19 17.44 -0.19
C PRO A 407 -15.19 17.14 0.94
N LEU A 408 -13.89 17.06 0.65
CA LEU A 408 -12.86 16.87 1.66
C LEU A 408 -12.62 18.11 2.52
N HIS A 409 -13.07 19.30 2.09
CA HIS A 409 -12.93 20.56 2.81
C HIS A 409 -11.51 20.84 3.31
N ASP A 410 -10.50 20.35 2.58
CA ASP A 410 -9.08 20.42 2.97
C ASP A 410 -8.82 19.83 4.38
N ARG A 411 -9.54 18.76 4.76
CA ARG A 411 -9.46 18.15 6.10
C ARG A 411 -9.39 16.63 6.03
N THR A 412 -8.55 16.07 6.89
CA THR A 412 -8.48 14.62 7.12
C THR A 412 -8.41 14.31 8.61
N ARG A 413 -9.21 13.30 9.04
CA ARG A 413 -9.12 12.74 10.38
C ARG A 413 -7.92 11.80 10.46
N SER A 414 -7.32 11.71 11.65
CA SER A 414 -6.19 10.82 11.91
C SER A 414 -6.17 10.34 13.35
N ALA A 415 -5.70 9.12 13.56
CA ALA A 415 -5.42 8.58 14.89
C ALA A 415 -3.98 8.87 15.36
N VAL A 416 -3.13 9.43 14.52
CA VAL A 416 -1.77 9.83 14.89
C VAL A 416 -1.86 10.96 15.94
N PHE A 417 -1.24 10.74 17.08
CA PHE A 417 -1.30 11.70 18.19
C PHE A 417 -0.82 13.09 17.75
N GLY A 418 -1.67 14.10 17.95
CA GLY A 418 -1.40 15.49 17.59
C GLY A 418 -1.72 15.87 16.14
N TYR A 419 -2.23 14.91 15.31
CA TYR A 419 -2.50 15.14 13.88
C TYR A 419 -3.96 14.96 13.47
N ASP A 420 -4.89 14.76 14.41
CA ASP A 420 -6.30 14.68 14.04
C ASP A 420 -6.81 15.99 13.43
N ASN A 421 -7.66 15.87 12.41
CA ASN A 421 -8.23 16.99 11.67
C ASN A 421 -7.18 17.91 11.00
N SER A 422 -6.10 17.32 10.49
CA SER A 422 -5.05 18.03 9.75
C SER A 422 -5.58 18.63 8.45
N ARG A 423 -5.00 19.77 8.03
CA ARG A 423 -5.24 20.29 6.68
C ARG A 423 -4.41 19.51 5.67
N ILE A 424 -5.05 19.09 4.58
CA ILE A 424 -4.38 18.37 3.49
C ILE A 424 -3.32 19.25 2.84
N SER A 425 -3.63 20.52 2.64
CA SER A 425 -2.70 21.52 2.11
C SER A 425 -1.46 21.72 3.00
N ASP A 426 -1.61 21.66 4.34
CA ASP A 426 -0.47 21.80 5.25
C ASP A 426 0.44 20.54 5.20
N LEU A 427 -0.15 19.34 5.11
CA LEU A 427 0.62 18.10 4.94
C LEU A 427 1.42 18.13 3.62
N ALA A 428 0.77 18.56 2.54
CA ALA A 428 1.41 18.68 1.23
C ALA A 428 2.54 19.72 1.24
N HIS A 429 2.32 20.90 1.83
CA HIS A 429 3.35 21.94 1.95
C HIS A 429 4.57 21.45 2.73
N ARG A 430 4.38 20.77 3.86
CA ARG A 430 5.46 20.18 4.65
C ARG A 430 6.23 19.12 3.86
N THR A 431 5.53 18.30 3.08
CA THR A 431 6.14 17.31 2.18
C THR A 431 6.96 17.95 1.08
N THR A 432 6.46 19.05 0.49
CA THR A 432 7.19 19.84 -0.54
C THR A 432 8.48 20.42 0.03
N ASN A 433 8.43 20.95 1.25
CA ASN A 433 9.63 21.46 1.91
C ASN A 433 10.71 20.38 2.08
N LEU A 434 10.34 19.14 2.42
CA LEU A 434 11.28 18.02 2.48
C LEU A 434 11.88 17.69 1.11
N ALA A 435 11.03 17.65 0.07
CA ALA A 435 11.48 17.39 -1.30
C ALA A 435 12.48 18.44 -1.79
N GLU A 436 12.22 19.72 -1.57
CA GLU A 436 13.11 20.81 -1.95
C GLU A 436 14.45 20.79 -1.20
N HIS A 437 14.44 20.45 0.10
CA HIS A 437 15.68 20.33 0.87
C HIS A 437 16.53 19.15 0.39
N GLY A 438 15.90 18.00 0.08
CA GLY A 438 16.58 16.85 -0.49
C GLY A 438 17.24 17.14 -1.84
N LEU A 439 16.57 17.92 -2.69
CA LEU A 439 17.11 18.34 -3.99
C LEU A 439 18.31 19.30 -3.85
N ARG A 440 18.33 20.16 -2.82
CA ARG A 440 19.41 21.15 -2.60
C ARG A 440 20.68 20.55 -2.00
N SER A 441 20.57 19.54 -1.14
CA SER A 441 21.73 18.90 -0.51
C SER A 441 22.66 18.25 -1.54
N ASP A 442 22.13 17.73 -2.65
CA ASP A 442 22.93 17.09 -3.69
C ASP A 442 23.50 18.04 -4.72
N ALA A 443 22.88 19.22 -4.92
CA ALA A 443 23.48 20.27 -5.74
C ALA A 443 24.76 20.84 -5.11
N GLY A 444 24.84 20.84 -3.77
CA GLY A 444 26.02 21.28 -3.02
C GLY A 444 27.20 20.30 -3.05
N ASP A 445 26.93 18.98 -3.08
CA ASP A 445 27.98 17.96 -3.12
C ASP A 445 28.63 17.79 -4.50
N ASN A 446 27.91 18.13 -5.60
CA ASN A 446 28.48 18.10 -6.95
C ASN A 446 29.44 19.27 -7.25
N ASP A 447 29.28 20.42 -6.58
CA ASP A 447 30.17 21.57 -6.76
C ASP A 447 31.51 21.44 -5.97
N SER A 448 31.54 20.58 -4.94
CA SER A 448 32.74 20.33 -4.14
C SER A 448 33.70 19.28 -4.73
N SER A 449 33.26 18.50 -5.74
CA SER A 449 34.06 17.48 -6.42
C SER A 449 34.74 17.97 -7.71
N ALA A 450 34.56 19.27 -8.09
CA ALA A 450 35.15 19.87 -9.29
C ALA A 450 36.21 20.94 -8.97
N ALA A 451 36.73 21.01 -7.74
CA ALA A 451 37.79 21.91 -7.33
C ALA A 451 39.09 21.17 -6.99
#